data_80c985e4de6b4015ec86365f76f1cac0
#
_entry.id   80c985e4de6b4015ec86365f76f1cac0
#
_cell.length_a   1.000
_cell.length_b   1.000
_cell.length_c   1.000
_cell.angle_alpha   90.00
_cell.angle_beta   90.00
_cell.angle_gamma   90.00
#
_symmetry.space_group_name_H-M   'P 1'
#
loop_
_entity.id
_entity.type
_entity.pdbx_description
1 polymer ?
#
loop_
_entity_poly.entity_id
_entity_poly.type
_entity_poly.pdbx_seq_one_letter_code
_entity_poly.pdbx_strand_id
1 'polypeptide(L)'
;MRMRFHPVAVTEDIKQAFLQVRIKKAERDSLRFHWKSSGQLEVETLRFTRALFGLVCSTFLLGGVVERHLESWEGREPGLVAEVRKSLYVHDLLSGKPTVAEAKELKEGTIKVFMKRNFRFLFYLRFL
;
A
#
# COMPACT_ATOMS: atom_id res chain seq x y z
N MET A 1 17.61 -8.32 2.20
CA MET A 1 17.03 -6.97 2.17
C MET A 1 17.97 -6.09 1.33
N ARG A 2 17.53 -5.70 0.11
CA ARG A 2 18.38 -5.00 -0.89
C ARG A 2 18.86 -3.61 -0.44
N MET A 3 18.13 -2.97 0.46
CA MET A 3 18.45 -1.64 0.98
C MET A 3 19.87 -1.52 1.56
N ARG A 4 20.42 -2.61 2.11
CA ARG A 4 21.76 -2.61 2.74
C ARG A 4 22.94 -2.63 1.77
N PHE A 5 22.70 -2.88 0.49
CA PHE A 5 23.78 -2.99 -0.53
C PHE A 5 24.04 -1.68 -1.28
N HIS A 6 23.29 -0.61 -0.96
CA HIS A 6 23.40 0.66 -1.66
C HIS A 6 23.52 1.82 -0.66
N PRO A 7 24.27 2.88 -1.01
CA PRO A 7 24.48 4.03 -0.12
C PRO A 7 23.22 4.88 0.10
N VAL A 8 22.23 4.82 -0.81
CA VAL A 8 20.98 5.56 -0.70
C VAL A 8 19.83 4.60 -0.53
N ALA A 9 19.17 4.64 0.62
CA ALA A 9 17.95 3.88 0.88
C ALA A 9 16.70 4.65 0.44
N VAL A 10 15.78 3.95 -0.21
CA VAL A 10 14.44 4.45 -0.57
C VAL A 10 13.44 3.66 0.24
N THR A 11 12.68 4.34 1.08
CA THR A 11 11.59 3.75 1.84
C THR A 11 10.31 4.53 1.60
N GLU A 12 9.25 3.83 1.26
CA GLU A 12 7.95 4.40 0.98
C GLU A 12 6.88 3.52 1.64
N ASP A 13 5.85 4.13 2.20
CA ASP A 13 4.72 3.44 2.80
C ASP A 13 3.41 3.83 2.10
N ILE A 14 2.56 2.85 1.83
CA ILE A 14 1.21 3.11 1.31
C ILE A 14 0.34 3.58 2.47
N LYS A 15 0.07 4.88 2.52
CA LYS A 15 -0.75 5.47 3.58
C LYS A 15 -2.10 4.76 3.71
N GLN A 16 -2.38 4.25 4.91
CA GLN A 16 -3.64 3.55 5.21
C GLN A 16 -3.96 2.42 4.21
N ALA A 17 -2.96 1.64 3.84
CA ALA A 17 -3.02 0.68 2.74
C ALA A 17 -4.26 -0.20 2.76
N PHE A 18 -4.57 -0.83 3.89
CA PHE A 18 -5.75 -1.70 4.01
C PHE A 18 -7.06 -0.94 3.86
N LEU A 19 -7.17 0.28 4.40
CA LEU A 19 -8.35 1.12 4.29
C LEU A 19 -8.60 1.63 2.86
N GLN A 20 -7.64 1.47 1.95
CA GLN A 20 -7.81 1.76 0.53
C GLN A 20 -8.46 0.59 -0.23
N VAL A 21 -8.44 -0.63 0.33
CA VAL A 21 -9.03 -1.82 -0.27
C VAL A 21 -10.52 -1.90 0.07
N ARG A 22 -11.36 -1.77 -0.96
CA ARG A 22 -12.82 -1.83 -0.81
C ARG A 22 -13.30 -3.28 -0.77
N ILE A 23 -14.09 -3.63 0.25
CA ILE A 23 -14.73 -4.95 0.37
C ILE A 23 -16.03 -4.99 -0.42
N LYS A 24 -16.30 -6.08 -1.11
CA LYS A 24 -17.55 -6.31 -1.83
C LYS A 24 -18.74 -6.22 -0.87
N LYS A 25 -19.84 -5.61 -1.32
CA LYS A 25 -21.00 -5.35 -0.47
C LYS A 25 -21.57 -6.62 0.19
N ALA A 26 -21.59 -7.73 -0.54
CA ALA A 26 -22.08 -9.02 -0.05
C ALA A 26 -21.23 -9.62 1.09
N GLU A 27 -19.95 -9.23 1.21
CA GLU A 27 -19.03 -9.80 2.19
C GLU A 27 -18.82 -8.90 3.42
N ARG A 28 -19.41 -7.69 3.44
CA ARG A 28 -19.23 -6.72 4.53
C ARG A 28 -19.86 -7.13 5.84
N ASP A 29 -20.80 -8.06 5.82
CA ASP A 29 -21.49 -8.50 7.02
C ASP A 29 -20.60 -9.28 8.00
N SER A 30 -19.49 -9.86 7.49
CA SER A 30 -18.43 -10.45 8.33
C SER A 30 -17.61 -9.40 9.09
N LEU A 31 -17.75 -8.13 8.74
CA LEU A 31 -17.00 -6.99 9.31
C LEU A 31 -17.88 -6.11 10.19
N ARG A 32 -18.90 -6.68 10.82
CA ARG A 32 -19.78 -5.98 11.76
C ARG A 32 -19.10 -5.81 13.12
N PHE A 33 -19.43 -4.70 13.77
CA PHE A 33 -19.03 -4.43 15.14
C PHE A 33 -20.09 -3.59 15.85
N HIS A 34 -20.10 -3.66 17.17
CA HIS A 34 -20.98 -2.84 18.00
C HIS A 34 -20.28 -1.53 18.36
N TRP A 35 -20.99 -0.45 18.19
CA TRP A 35 -20.54 0.89 18.51
C TRP A 35 -21.50 1.59 19.45
N LYS A 36 -20.94 2.27 20.45
CA LYS A 36 -21.71 3.13 21.35
C LYS A 36 -20.99 4.46 21.47
N SER A 37 -21.65 5.54 21.00
CA SER A 37 -21.13 6.89 21.18
C SER A 37 -21.31 7.37 22.62
N SER A 38 -20.41 8.22 23.07
CA SER A 38 -20.53 8.84 24.38
C SER A 38 -21.85 9.63 24.48
N GLY A 39 -22.66 9.36 25.49
CA GLY A 39 -23.97 9.98 25.70
C GLY A 39 -25.16 9.30 25.02
N GLN A 40 -24.94 8.27 24.20
CA GLN A 40 -26.03 7.44 23.68
C GLN A 40 -26.37 6.28 24.64
N LEU A 41 -27.67 5.95 24.76
CA LEU A 41 -28.14 4.80 25.55
C LEU A 41 -28.08 3.49 24.77
N GLU A 42 -28.27 3.56 23.45
CA GLU A 42 -28.36 2.40 22.58
C GLU A 42 -27.03 2.07 21.89
N VAL A 43 -26.81 0.80 21.63
CA VAL A 43 -25.66 0.26 20.88
C VAL A 43 -26.07 0.11 19.44
N GLU A 44 -25.31 0.71 18.54
CA GLU A 44 -25.47 0.58 17.10
C GLU A 44 -24.65 -0.58 16.55
N THR A 45 -25.14 -1.27 15.53
CA THR A 45 -24.36 -2.24 14.76
C THR A 45 -23.88 -1.60 13.47
N LEU A 46 -22.58 -1.37 13.39
CA LEU A 46 -21.91 -0.83 12.21
C LEU A 46 -21.18 -1.93 11.47
N ARG A 47 -20.75 -1.66 10.24
CA ARG A 47 -19.90 -2.55 9.46
C ARG A 47 -18.87 -1.78 8.65
N PHE A 48 -17.67 -2.31 8.58
CA PHE A 48 -16.63 -1.75 7.73
C PHE A 48 -16.91 -1.99 6.25
N THR A 49 -16.52 -1.03 5.43
CA THR A 49 -16.61 -1.12 3.97
C THR A 49 -15.24 -1.35 3.31
N ARG A 50 -14.20 -1.34 4.13
CA ARG A 50 -12.79 -1.45 3.74
C ARG A 50 -12.11 -2.59 4.50
N ALA A 51 -11.00 -3.09 3.97
CA ALA A 51 -10.16 -4.05 4.69
C ALA A 51 -9.60 -3.42 5.96
N LEU A 52 -9.37 -4.26 6.97
CA LEU A 52 -8.92 -3.84 8.28
C LEU A 52 -7.58 -4.48 8.65
N PHE A 53 -6.90 -3.87 9.60
CA PHE A 53 -5.80 -4.51 10.30
C PHE A 53 -6.30 -5.72 11.12
N GLY A 54 -5.46 -6.72 11.25
CA GLY A 54 -5.75 -7.90 12.08
C GLY A 54 -6.60 -8.98 11.44
N LEU A 55 -7.16 -8.76 10.26
CA LEU A 55 -7.79 -9.83 9.50
C LEU A 55 -6.73 -10.66 8.78
N VAL A 56 -6.83 -11.97 8.87
CA VAL A 56 -5.88 -12.91 8.23
C VAL A 56 -5.78 -12.69 6.71
N CYS A 57 -6.89 -12.36 6.06
CA CYS A 57 -6.94 -12.15 4.62
C CYS A 57 -6.52 -10.74 4.15
N SER A 58 -6.38 -9.76 5.04
CA SER A 58 -6.14 -8.36 4.64
C SER A 58 -4.86 -8.18 3.85
N THR A 59 -3.77 -8.81 4.27
CA THR A 59 -2.49 -8.76 3.57
C THR A 59 -2.58 -9.37 2.17
N PHE A 60 -3.27 -10.49 2.04
CA PHE A 60 -3.51 -11.14 0.75
C PHE A 60 -4.36 -10.27 -0.19
N LEU A 61 -5.43 -9.66 0.33
CA LEU A 61 -6.30 -8.77 -0.43
C LEU A 61 -5.55 -7.53 -0.93
N LEU A 62 -4.75 -6.92 -0.06
CA LEU A 62 -3.92 -5.78 -0.44
C LEU A 62 -2.91 -6.17 -1.53
N GLY A 63 -2.20 -7.27 -1.35
CA GLY A 63 -1.25 -7.80 -2.33
C GLY A 63 -1.89 -8.04 -3.69
N GLY A 64 -3.07 -8.65 -3.72
CA GLY A 64 -3.84 -8.89 -4.95
C GLY A 64 -4.27 -7.59 -5.65
N VAL A 65 -4.71 -6.58 -4.90
CA VAL A 65 -5.08 -5.27 -5.45
C VAL A 65 -3.86 -4.54 -6.02
N VAL A 66 -2.74 -4.55 -5.31
CA VAL A 66 -1.48 -3.93 -5.76
C VAL A 66 -0.96 -4.65 -7.00
N GLU A 67 -0.91 -5.99 -7.00
CA GLU A 67 -0.43 -6.76 -8.16
C GLU A 67 -1.29 -6.49 -9.40
N ARG A 68 -2.61 -6.52 -9.26
CA ARG A 68 -3.52 -6.20 -10.37
C ARG A 68 -3.31 -4.78 -10.90
N HIS A 69 -2.95 -3.84 -10.01
CA HIS A 69 -2.61 -2.49 -10.43
C HIS A 69 -1.28 -2.45 -11.20
N LEU A 70 -0.24 -3.13 -10.70
CA LEU A 70 1.07 -3.21 -11.36
C LEU A 70 0.97 -3.87 -12.74
N GLU A 71 0.20 -4.94 -12.90
CA GLU A 71 -0.08 -5.56 -14.21
C GLU A 71 -0.59 -4.55 -15.24
N SER A 72 -1.44 -3.61 -14.84
CA SER A 72 -1.98 -2.57 -15.73
C SER A 72 -0.93 -1.57 -16.22
N TRP A 73 0.25 -1.55 -15.60
CA TRP A 73 1.38 -0.69 -15.94
C TRP A 73 2.52 -1.41 -16.65
N GLU A 74 2.49 -2.75 -16.68
CA GLU A 74 3.59 -3.57 -17.20
C GLU A 74 3.92 -3.27 -18.65
N GLY A 75 2.93 -2.97 -19.49
CA GLY A 75 3.14 -2.59 -20.89
C GLY A 75 3.68 -1.17 -21.11
N ARG A 76 3.65 -0.31 -20.07
CA ARG A 76 4.11 1.10 -20.15
C ARG A 76 5.46 1.32 -19.50
N GLU A 77 5.67 0.70 -18.36
CA GLU A 77 6.83 0.92 -17.50
C GLU A 77 7.35 -0.43 -16.95
N PRO A 78 7.75 -1.37 -17.83
CA PRO A 78 8.07 -2.74 -17.39
C PRO A 78 9.24 -2.79 -16.40
N GLY A 79 10.27 -1.97 -16.59
CA GLY A 79 11.42 -1.88 -15.69
C GLY A 79 11.05 -1.39 -14.30
N LEU A 80 10.22 -0.34 -14.24
CA LEU A 80 9.74 0.23 -12.98
C LEU A 80 8.82 -0.75 -12.24
N VAL A 81 7.90 -1.41 -12.95
CA VAL A 81 7.01 -2.43 -12.38
C VAL A 81 7.81 -3.58 -11.79
N ALA A 82 8.83 -4.07 -12.50
CA ALA A 82 9.71 -5.12 -12.01
C ALA A 82 10.49 -4.71 -10.75
N GLU A 83 10.96 -3.46 -10.70
CA GLU A 83 11.66 -2.92 -9.53
C GLU A 83 10.72 -2.78 -8.33
N VAL A 84 9.52 -2.25 -8.53
CA VAL A 84 8.50 -2.12 -7.47
C VAL A 84 8.12 -3.49 -6.92
N ARG A 85 7.83 -4.50 -7.76
CA ARG A 85 7.52 -5.87 -7.32
C ARG A 85 8.61 -6.47 -6.44
N LYS A 86 9.88 -6.25 -6.78
CA LYS A 86 11.02 -6.76 -6.01
C LYS A 86 11.23 -6.05 -4.68
N SER A 87 10.77 -4.82 -4.58
CA SER A 87 11.02 -3.91 -3.46
C SER A 87 9.83 -3.80 -2.51
N LEU A 88 8.63 -4.22 -2.94
CA LEU A 88 7.42 -4.12 -2.16
C LEU A 88 7.34 -5.26 -1.13
N TYR A 89 7.07 -4.91 0.11
CA TYR A 89 6.77 -5.82 1.21
C TYR A 89 5.49 -5.38 1.90
N VAL A 90 4.40 -6.08 1.66
CA VAL A 90 3.04 -5.75 2.12
C VAL A 90 2.60 -4.36 1.65
N HIS A 91 2.86 -3.33 2.43
CA HIS A 91 2.55 -1.92 2.12
C HIS A 91 3.80 -1.03 2.06
N ASP A 92 4.98 -1.59 2.37
CA ASP A 92 6.24 -0.87 2.38
C ASP A 92 7.03 -1.14 1.09
N LEU A 93 7.51 -0.10 0.43
CA LEU A 93 8.51 -0.22 -0.63
C LEU A 93 9.88 0.03 -0.02
N LEU A 94 10.73 -0.99 -0.10
CA LEU A 94 12.07 -0.98 0.48
C LEU A 94 13.11 -1.25 -0.63
N SER A 95 13.76 -0.22 -1.11
CA SER A 95 14.78 -0.32 -2.15
C SER A 95 16.07 0.42 -1.76
N GLY A 96 17.13 0.20 -2.53
CA GLY A 96 18.38 0.95 -2.42
C GLY A 96 18.90 1.30 -3.81
N LYS A 97 19.52 2.47 -3.94
CA LYS A 97 20.10 2.96 -5.18
C LYS A 97 21.53 3.46 -4.97
N PRO A 98 22.37 3.35 -6.00
CA PRO A 98 23.76 3.85 -5.94
C PRO A 98 23.82 5.36 -5.74
N THR A 99 22.89 6.10 -6.35
CA THR A 99 22.90 7.56 -6.38
C THR A 99 21.56 8.15 -5.92
N VAL A 100 21.60 9.40 -5.47
CA VAL A 100 20.41 10.18 -5.10
C VAL A 100 19.51 10.43 -6.31
N ALA A 101 20.10 10.61 -7.51
CA ALA A 101 19.36 10.83 -8.74
C ALA A 101 18.47 9.61 -9.08
N GLU A 102 19.04 8.41 -9.06
CA GLU A 102 18.30 7.16 -9.29
C GLU A 102 17.26 6.88 -8.19
N ALA A 103 17.56 7.25 -6.95
CA ALA A 103 16.60 7.14 -5.85
C ALA A 103 15.38 8.07 -6.06
N LYS A 104 15.62 9.30 -6.53
CA LYS A 104 14.55 10.24 -6.89
C LYS A 104 13.73 9.76 -8.07
N GLU A 105 14.37 9.23 -9.11
CA GLU A 105 13.69 8.66 -10.28
C GLU A 105 12.78 7.50 -9.88
N LEU A 106 13.26 6.57 -9.06
CA LEU A 106 12.42 5.49 -8.53
C LEU A 106 11.23 6.03 -7.76
N LYS A 107 11.44 7.00 -6.87
CA LYS A 107 10.39 7.66 -6.10
C LYS A 107 9.32 8.28 -7.01
N GLU A 108 9.74 9.11 -7.97
CA GLU A 108 8.83 9.79 -8.90
C GLU A 108 8.04 8.78 -9.76
N GLY A 109 8.72 7.74 -10.23
CA GLY A 109 8.09 6.64 -10.96
C GLY A 109 7.05 5.91 -10.12
N THR A 110 7.36 5.57 -8.88
CA THR A 110 6.44 4.91 -7.97
C THR A 110 5.22 5.79 -7.69
N ILE A 111 5.42 7.07 -7.43
CA ILE A 111 4.32 8.04 -7.27
C ILE A 111 3.42 8.04 -8.51
N LYS A 112 4.01 8.15 -9.70
CA LYS A 112 3.26 8.16 -10.98
C LYS A 112 2.39 6.91 -11.15
N VAL A 113 2.93 5.74 -10.83
CA VAL A 113 2.21 4.46 -10.92
C VAL A 113 1.03 4.42 -9.97
N PHE A 114 1.23 4.78 -8.71
CA PHE A 114 0.21 4.59 -7.68
C PHE A 114 -0.80 5.73 -7.54
N MET A 115 -0.43 6.98 -7.83
CA MET A 115 -1.35 8.12 -7.71
C MET A 115 -2.58 8.04 -8.62
N LYS A 116 -2.51 7.36 -9.77
CA LYS A 116 -3.67 7.16 -10.67
C LYS A 116 -4.83 6.39 -10.06
N ARG A 117 -4.61 5.67 -8.94
CA ARG A 117 -5.66 4.92 -8.20
C ARG A 117 -5.91 5.45 -6.80
N ASN A 118 -5.52 6.70 -6.51
CA ASN A 118 -5.64 7.31 -5.19
C ASN A 118 -4.86 6.59 -4.07
N PHE A 119 -3.91 5.72 -4.40
CA PHE A 119 -2.97 5.23 -3.41
C PHE A 119 -2.06 6.39 -3.01
N ARG A 120 -2.13 6.81 -1.75
CA ARG A 120 -1.26 7.84 -1.21
C ARG A 120 -0.06 7.18 -0.56
N PHE A 121 1.14 7.64 -0.92
CA PHE A 121 2.39 7.22 -0.31
C PHE A 121 2.91 8.25 0.67
N LEU A 122 3.54 7.76 1.75
CA LEU A 122 4.39 8.53 2.64
C LEU A 122 5.84 8.18 2.30
N PHE A 123 6.62 9.19 1.90
CA PHE A 123 7.97 9.00 1.39
C PHE A 123 9.02 9.37 2.42
N TYR A 124 10.02 8.51 2.57
CA TYR A 124 11.23 8.79 3.32
C TYR A 124 12.47 8.42 2.50
N LEU A 125 13.33 9.39 2.24
CA LEU A 125 14.68 9.16 1.75
C LEU A 125 15.63 9.16 2.95
N ARG A 126 16.36 8.07 3.16
CA ARG A 126 17.42 7.99 4.17
C ARG A 126 18.75 7.74 3.49
N PHE A 127 19.77 8.49 3.91
CA PHE A 127 21.17 8.18 3.62
C PHE A 127 21.65 7.20 4.69
N LEU A 128 22.24 6.10 4.25
CA LEU A 128 22.86 5.09 5.10
C LEU A 128 24.32 5.42 5.34
#